data_386b31a32a5228e55664b74106890f00
#
_entry.id   386b31a32a5228e55664b74106890f00
#
_cell.length_a   1.000
_cell.length_b   1.000
_cell.length_c   1.000
_cell.angle_alpha   90.00
_cell.angle_beta   90.00
_cell.angle_gamma   90.00
#
_symmetry.space_group_name_H-M   'P 1'
#
loop_
_entity.id
_entity.type
_entity.pdbx_description
1 polymer ?
#
loop_
_entity_poly.entity_id
_entity_poly.type
_entity_poly.pdbx_seq_one_letter_code
_entity_poly.pdbx_strand_id
1 'polypeptide(L)'
;MNKQRIWEILEISKKNDKHSKVFDYFISILIGLNVFALILETEEKLFGEYESFFRYFEIVSVLIFSAEYLLRLWSCISVEKYQNPILGRIKYLFSPMAIIDLLAIAPFYITFIVSDYRILRILRFLRILRITKHFKHSKTFHIITNTIYKKRS
;
A
#
# COMPACT_ATOMS: atom_id res chain seq x y z
N MET A 1 20.54 4.24 -10.08
CA MET A 1 19.96 4.60 -8.76
C MET A 1 20.19 3.41 -7.83
N ASN A 2 20.88 3.61 -6.69
CA ASN A 2 21.24 2.51 -5.79
C ASN A 2 19.99 1.98 -5.07
N LYS A 3 19.86 0.65 -4.94
CA LYS A 3 18.75 -0.04 -4.23
C LYS A 3 18.54 0.52 -2.82
N GLN A 4 19.65 0.83 -2.13
CA GLN A 4 19.63 1.42 -0.80
C GLN A 4 18.95 2.79 -0.78
N ARG A 5 19.18 3.64 -1.80
CA ARG A 5 18.55 4.97 -1.88
C ARG A 5 17.05 4.87 -2.14
N ILE A 6 16.63 3.91 -2.96
CA ILE A 6 15.19 3.65 -3.19
C ILE A 6 14.53 3.17 -1.91
N TRP A 7 15.17 2.26 -1.20
CA TRP A 7 14.67 1.79 0.10
C TRP A 7 14.51 2.93 1.10
N GLU A 8 15.51 3.81 1.22
CA GLU A 8 15.48 4.97 2.12
C GLU A 8 14.34 5.95 1.79
N ILE A 9 14.00 6.12 0.51
CA ILE A 9 12.89 6.98 0.07
C ILE A 9 11.53 6.33 0.38
N LEU A 10 11.43 5.02 0.19
CA LEU A 10 10.18 4.26 0.34
C LEU A 10 9.91 3.81 1.79
N GLU A 11 10.96 3.69 2.60
CA GLU A 11 10.82 3.47 4.04
C GLU A 11 10.52 4.80 4.74
N ILE A 12 9.73 4.74 5.81
CA ILE A 12 9.25 5.94 6.51
C ILE A 12 10.38 6.90 6.80
N SER A 13 10.19 8.13 6.38
CA SER A 13 11.13 9.25 6.41
C SER A 13 12.03 9.27 7.65
N LYS A 14 13.30 8.96 7.49
CA LYS A 14 14.33 9.40 8.45
C LYS A 14 14.35 10.93 8.45
N LYS A 15 14.39 11.53 9.64
CA LYS A 15 14.11 12.94 10.01
C LYS A 15 14.55 14.07 9.06
N ASN A 16 15.33 13.82 7.98
CA ASN A 16 15.93 14.89 7.19
C ASN A 16 15.92 14.75 5.66
N ASP A 17 15.21 13.74 5.09
CA ASP A 17 15.15 13.58 3.64
C ASP A 17 13.87 14.20 3.06
N LYS A 18 14.01 15.30 2.29
CA LYS A 18 12.90 16.01 1.65
C LYS A 18 12.16 15.11 0.65
N HIS A 19 12.88 14.27 -0.10
CA HIS A 19 12.30 13.39 -1.12
C HIS A 19 11.41 12.32 -0.50
N SER A 20 11.83 11.71 0.60
CA SER A 20 11.03 10.75 1.34
C SER A 20 9.75 11.38 1.89
N LYS A 21 9.83 12.61 2.46
CA LYS A 21 8.67 13.33 2.96
C LYS A 21 7.66 13.64 1.85
N VAL A 22 8.12 14.12 0.70
CA VAL A 22 7.24 14.42 -0.44
C VAL A 22 6.54 13.16 -0.93
N PHE A 23 7.26 12.05 -1.01
CA PHE A 23 6.68 10.77 -1.39
C PHE A 23 5.62 10.30 -0.37
N ASP A 24 5.91 10.37 0.92
CA ASP A 24 4.96 10.01 1.99
C ASP A 24 3.70 10.88 1.94
N TYR A 25 3.83 12.18 1.73
CA TYR A 25 2.68 13.08 1.56
C TYR A 25 1.87 12.73 0.32
N PHE A 26 2.53 12.46 -0.82
CA PHE A 26 1.86 12.07 -2.05
C PHE A 26 1.04 10.78 -1.86
N ILE A 27 1.63 9.75 -1.28
CA ILE A 27 0.93 8.49 -1.00
C ILE A 27 -0.22 8.70 -0.01
N SER A 28 -0.02 9.50 1.04
CA SER A 28 -1.07 9.81 2.03
C SER A 28 -2.26 10.54 1.39
N ILE A 29 -2.01 11.51 0.53
CA ILE A 29 -3.05 12.23 -0.21
C ILE A 29 -3.78 11.26 -1.15
N LEU A 30 -3.04 10.42 -1.87
CA LEU A 30 -3.63 9.44 -2.80
C LEU A 30 -4.54 8.45 -2.06
N ILE A 31 -4.14 7.99 -0.87
CA ILE A 31 -4.97 7.13 -0.01
C ILE A 31 -6.24 7.88 0.42
N GLY A 32 -6.12 9.13 0.88
CA GLY A 32 -7.25 9.97 1.28
C GLY A 32 -8.25 10.16 0.13
N LEU A 33 -7.76 10.46 -1.07
CA LEU A 33 -8.59 10.60 -2.27
C LEU A 33 -9.28 9.28 -2.64
N ASN A 34 -8.62 8.14 -2.49
CA ASN A 34 -9.24 6.83 -2.73
C ASN A 34 -10.37 6.53 -1.74
N VAL A 35 -10.18 6.88 -0.46
CA VAL A 35 -11.25 6.73 0.56
C VAL A 35 -12.41 7.66 0.25
N PHE A 36 -12.13 8.90 -0.13
CA PHE A 36 -13.14 9.86 -0.52
C PHE A 36 -13.92 9.40 -1.77
N ALA A 37 -13.22 8.89 -2.79
CA ALA A 37 -13.84 8.32 -3.98
C ALA A 37 -14.74 7.13 -3.63
N LEU A 38 -14.31 6.25 -2.72
CA LEU A 38 -15.11 5.10 -2.26
C LEU A 38 -16.42 5.57 -1.57
N ILE A 39 -16.36 6.66 -0.79
CA ILE A 39 -17.56 7.23 -0.17
C ILE A 39 -18.51 7.80 -1.25
N LEU A 40 -17.97 8.48 -2.26
CA LEU A 40 -18.79 9.00 -3.37
C LEU A 40 -19.39 7.88 -4.22
N GLU A 41 -18.71 6.76 -4.38
CA GLU A 41 -19.23 5.56 -5.08
C GLU A 41 -20.45 4.95 -4.39
N THR A 42 -20.71 5.25 -3.10
CA THR A 42 -21.91 4.77 -2.40
C THR A 42 -23.17 5.52 -2.82
N GLU A 43 -23.05 6.70 -3.42
CA GLU A 43 -24.16 7.47 -3.97
C GLU A 43 -24.44 7.01 -5.41
N GLU A 44 -25.52 6.26 -5.62
CA GLU A 44 -25.83 5.63 -6.90
C GLU A 44 -25.95 6.62 -8.07
N LYS A 45 -26.46 7.82 -7.83
CA LYS A 45 -26.60 8.86 -8.85
C LYS A 45 -25.25 9.37 -9.34
N LEU A 46 -24.33 9.66 -8.41
CA LEU A 46 -22.99 10.14 -8.74
C LEU A 46 -22.17 9.04 -9.41
N PHE A 47 -22.28 7.81 -8.93
CA PHE A 47 -21.57 6.68 -9.52
C PHE A 47 -22.01 6.43 -10.95
N GLY A 48 -23.33 6.46 -11.25
CA GLY A 48 -23.83 6.23 -12.60
C GLY A 48 -23.39 7.29 -13.62
N GLU A 49 -23.25 8.55 -13.20
CA GLU A 49 -22.83 9.66 -14.07
C GLU A 49 -21.30 9.66 -14.31
N TYR A 50 -20.51 9.31 -13.29
CA TYR A 50 -19.05 9.40 -13.31
C TYR A 50 -18.34 8.04 -13.19
N GLU A 51 -19.00 6.93 -13.53
CA GLU A 51 -18.45 5.57 -13.43
C GLU A 51 -17.07 5.44 -14.09
N SER A 52 -16.92 5.96 -15.30
CA SER A 52 -15.67 5.91 -16.04
C SER A 52 -14.54 6.63 -15.31
N PHE A 53 -14.82 7.78 -14.71
CA PHE A 53 -13.84 8.57 -13.95
C PHE A 53 -13.37 7.78 -12.71
N PHE A 54 -14.30 7.25 -11.92
CA PHE A 54 -13.95 6.46 -10.73
C PHE A 54 -13.13 5.23 -11.09
N ARG A 55 -13.48 4.56 -12.19
CA ARG A 55 -12.74 3.40 -12.68
C ARG A 55 -11.32 3.74 -13.10
N TYR A 56 -11.11 4.82 -13.87
CA TYR A 56 -9.77 5.26 -14.25
C TYR A 56 -8.95 5.68 -13.04
N PHE A 57 -9.56 6.43 -12.12
CA PHE A 57 -8.90 6.85 -10.89
C PHE A 57 -8.46 5.65 -10.05
N GLU A 58 -9.30 4.64 -9.94
CA GLU A 58 -8.96 3.39 -9.25
C GLU A 58 -7.78 2.67 -9.91
N ILE A 59 -7.82 2.49 -11.23
CA ILE A 59 -6.75 1.82 -11.98
C ILE A 59 -5.41 2.54 -11.76
N VAL A 60 -5.38 3.86 -11.93
CA VAL A 60 -4.16 4.66 -11.74
C VAL A 60 -3.65 4.53 -10.31
N SER A 61 -4.52 4.61 -9.32
CA SER A 61 -4.15 4.47 -7.90
C SER A 61 -3.55 3.10 -7.61
N VAL A 62 -4.17 2.02 -8.11
CA VAL A 62 -3.67 0.65 -7.92
C VAL A 62 -2.34 0.45 -8.61
N LEU A 63 -2.14 1.02 -9.81
CA LEU A 63 -0.84 0.94 -10.50
C LEU A 63 0.26 1.63 -9.70
N ILE A 64 -0.02 2.80 -9.11
CA ILE A 64 0.94 3.51 -8.25
C ILE A 64 1.27 2.67 -7.00
N PHE A 65 0.27 2.13 -6.30
CA PHE A 65 0.48 1.28 -5.12
C PHE A 65 1.20 -0.02 -5.46
N SER A 66 0.93 -0.61 -6.64
CA SER A 66 1.64 -1.81 -7.12
C SER A 66 3.09 -1.50 -7.43
N ALA A 67 3.37 -0.37 -8.09
CA ALA A 67 4.74 0.07 -8.36
C ALA A 67 5.51 0.30 -7.05
N GLU A 68 4.90 0.97 -6.07
CA GLU A 68 5.47 1.16 -4.74
C GLU A 68 5.80 -0.18 -4.06
N TYR A 69 4.87 -1.13 -4.09
CA TYR A 69 5.04 -2.46 -3.52
C TYR A 69 6.20 -3.22 -4.18
N LEU A 70 6.24 -3.21 -5.52
CA LEU A 70 7.31 -3.87 -6.29
C LEU A 70 8.69 -3.22 -6.03
N LEU A 71 8.75 -1.90 -5.96
CA LEU A 71 10.00 -1.18 -5.64
C LEU A 71 10.49 -1.51 -4.23
N ARG A 72 9.61 -1.64 -3.25
CA ARG A 72 9.94 -2.10 -1.90
C ARG A 72 10.46 -3.53 -1.90
N LEU A 73 9.78 -4.44 -2.60
CA LEU A 73 10.20 -5.83 -2.73
C LEU A 73 11.56 -5.95 -3.44
N TRP A 74 11.81 -5.09 -4.43
CA TRP A 74 13.08 -5.08 -5.15
C TRP A 74 14.22 -4.51 -4.30
N SER A 75 13.95 -3.50 -3.50
CA SER A 75 14.96 -2.78 -2.69
C SER A 75 15.18 -3.37 -1.29
N CYS A 76 14.29 -4.26 -0.80
CA CYS A 76 14.36 -4.83 0.55
C CYS A 76 15.68 -5.57 0.85
N ILE A 77 16.33 -6.14 -0.16
CA ILE A 77 17.62 -6.83 -0.01
C ILE A 77 18.78 -5.91 0.39
N SER A 78 18.59 -4.60 0.33
CA SER A 78 19.58 -3.61 0.79
C SER A 78 19.67 -3.52 2.32
N VAL A 79 18.73 -4.15 3.03
CA VAL A 79 18.69 -4.20 4.50
C VAL A 79 19.35 -5.47 4.99
N GLU A 80 20.21 -5.37 6.01
CA GLU A 80 20.92 -6.51 6.60
C GLU A 80 20.01 -7.70 6.95
N LYS A 81 18.77 -7.41 7.37
CA LYS A 81 17.76 -8.42 7.72
C LYS A 81 17.31 -9.28 6.53
N TYR A 82 17.44 -8.78 5.29
CA TYR A 82 16.91 -9.38 4.06
C TYR A 82 17.97 -9.55 2.96
N GLN A 83 19.25 -9.70 3.31
CA GLN A 83 20.40 -9.75 2.39
C GLN A 83 20.33 -10.88 1.36
N ASN A 84 19.68 -12.00 1.69
CA ASN A 84 19.50 -13.11 0.74
C ASN A 84 18.56 -12.72 -0.41
N PRO A 85 18.98 -12.85 -1.69
CA PRO A 85 18.21 -12.38 -2.82
C PRO A 85 16.86 -13.10 -3.00
N ILE A 86 16.73 -14.35 -2.54
CA ILE A 86 15.48 -15.12 -2.65
C ILE A 86 14.79 -15.20 -1.29
N LEU A 87 15.46 -15.75 -0.27
CA LEU A 87 14.89 -15.92 1.07
C LEU A 87 14.58 -14.58 1.75
N GLY A 88 15.37 -13.54 1.50
CA GLY A 88 15.13 -12.21 2.02
C GLY A 88 13.83 -11.61 1.48
N ARG A 89 13.55 -11.77 0.18
CA ARG A 89 12.29 -11.31 -0.43
C ARG A 89 11.08 -12.08 0.10
N ILE A 90 11.18 -13.41 0.22
CA ILE A 90 10.13 -14.24 0.80
C ILE A 90 9.85 -13.82 2.25
N LYS A 91 10.90 -13.62 3.04
CA LYS A 91 10.77 -13.13 4.42
C LYS A 91 10.15 -11.73 4.50
N TYR A 92 10.45 -10.86 3.53
CA TYR A 92 9.85 -9.53 3.43
C TYR A 92 8.36 -9.62 3.07
N LEU A 93 7.94 -10.51 2.16
CA LEU A 93 6.53 -10.72 1.79
C LEU A 93 5.65 -11.03 3.02
N PHE A 94 6.18 -11.78 3.99
CA PHE A 94 5.49 -12.09 5.25
C PHE A 94 5.68 -11.01 6.32
N SER A 95 6.30 -9.89 6.01
CA SER A 95 6.40 -8.77 6.95
C SER A 95 5.06 -8.04 7.05
N PRO A 96 4.73 -7.46 8.23
CA PRO A 96 3.48 -6.69 8.38
C PRO A 96 3.37 -5.54 7.36
N MET A 97 4.50 -4.93 7.00
CA MET A 97 4.56 -3.85 6.01
C MET A 97 4.15 -4.31 4.61
N ALA A 98 4.68 -5.45 4.16
CA ALA A 98 4.36 -6.01 2.85
C ALA A 98 2.91 -6.53 2.80
N ILE A 99 2.41 -7.10 3.90
CA ILE A 99 1.02 -7.56 3.99
C ILE A 99 0.05 -6.39 3.86
N ILE A 100 0.31 -5.26 4.54
CA ILE A 100 -0.51 -4.05 4.43
C ILE A 100 -0.53 -3.53 3.00
N ASP A 101 0.63 -3.46 2.34
CA ASP A 101 0.72 -3.04 0.95
C ASP A 101 -0.04 -3.99 0.01
N LEU A 102 0.07 -5.30 0.24
CA LEU A 102 -0.63 -6.31 -0.54
C LEU A 102 -2.16 -6.21 -0.35
N LEU A 103 -2.64 -6.06 0.88
CA LEU A 103 -4.06 -5.91 1.18
C LEU A 103 -4.68 -4.67 0.53
N ALA A 104 -3.89 -3.62 0.31
CA ALA A 104 -4.37 -2.41 -0.36
C ALA A 104 -4.65 -2.62 -1.86
N ILE A 105 -3.93 -3.54 -2.52
CA ILE A 105 -4.04 -3.81 -3.96
C ILE A 105 -4.79 -5.10 -4.29
N ALA A 106 -4.78 -6.08 -3.39
CA ALA A 106 -5.36 -7.41 -3.60
C ALA A 106 -6.84 -7.39 -4.05
N PRO A 107 -7.75 -6.60 -3.45
CA PRO A 107 -9.15 -6.57 -3.87
C PRO A 107 -9.32 -6.26 -5.36
N PHE A 108 -8.50 -5.36 -5.91
CA PHE A 108 -8.56 -5.01 -7.32
C PHE A 108 -8.17 -6.19 -8.22
N TYR A 109 -7.05 -6.87 -7.92
CA TYR A 109 -6.60 -8.01 -8.72
C TYR A 109 -7.53 -9.22 -8.63
N ILE A 110 -8.11 -9.45 -7.46
CA ILE A 110 -9.06 -10.56 -7.26
C ILE A 110 -10.31 -10.37 -8.11
N THR A 111 -10.75 -9.13 -8.40
CA THR A 111 -11.92 -8.87 -9.27
C THR A 111 -11.75 -9.41 -10.69
N PHE A 112 -10.51 -9.58 -11.18
CA PHE A 112 -10.27 -10.18 -12.51
C PHE A 112 -10.37 -11.71 -12.53
N ILE A 113 -10.25 -12.35 -11.36
CA ILE A 113 -10.22 -13.81 -11.22
C ILE A 113 -11.62 -14.33 -10.87
N VAL A 114 -12.40 -13.52 -10.16
CA VAL A 114 -13.69 -13.92 -9.61
C VAL A 114 -14.82 -13.31 -10.43
N SER A 115 -15.72 -14.16 -10.93
CA SER A 115 -16.89 -13.76 -11.71
C SER A 115 -18.20 -13.71 -10.89
N ASP A 116 -18.16 -14.10 -9.62
CA ASP A 116 -19.34 -14.10 -8.75
C ASP A 116 -19.67 -12.68 -8.26
N TYR A 117 -20.86 -12.19 -8.60
CA TYR A 117 -21.35 -10.85 -8.23
C TYR A 117 -21.38 -10.61 -6.71
N ARG A 118 -21.60 -11.65 -5.90
CA ARG A 118 -21.62 -11.54 -4.44
C ARG A 118 -20.22 -11.24 -3.91
N ILE A 119 -19.23 -11.95 -4.43
CA ILE A 119 -17.82 -11.77 -4.07
C ILE A 119 -17.33 -10.41 -4.58
N LEU A 120 -17.69 -10.00 -5.79
CA LEU A 120 -17.33 -8.68 -6.34
C LEU A 120 -17.86 -7.54 -5.46
N ARG A 121 -19.05 -7.69 -4.86
CA ARG A 121 -19.59 -6.71 -3.91
C ARG A 121 -18.73 -6.63 -2.65
N ILE A 122 -18.36 -7.77 -2.08
CA ILE A 122 -17.50 -7.83 -0.90
C ILE A 122 -16.12 -7.22 -1.19
N LEU A 123 -15.53 -7.53 -2.34
CA LEU A 123 -14.24 -6.98 -2.78
C LEU A 123 -14.28 -5.45 -2.91
N ARG A 124 -15.43 -4.89 -3.32
CA ARG A 124 -15.60 -3.43 -3.35
C ARG A 124 -15.48 -2.82 -1.96
N PHE A 125 -16.11 -3.42 -0.95
CA PHE A 125 -15.96 -2.96 0.45
C PHE A 125 -14.55 -3.18 0.99
N LEU A 126 -13.88 -4.26 0.59
CA LEU A 126 -12.50 -4.51 1.02
C LEU A 126 -11.49 -3.47 0.51
N ARG A 127 -11.86 -2.65 -0.48
CA ARG A 127 -11.02 -1.51 -0.90
C ARG A 127 -10.76 -0.51 0.24
N ILE A 128 -11.63 -0.46 1.26
CA ILE A 128 -11.40 0.35 2.47
C ILE A 128 -10.13 -0.06 3.21
N LEU A 129 -9.64 -1.29 3.01
CA LEU A 129 -8.36 -1.73 3.59
C LEU A 129 -7.16 -0.91 3.12
N ARG A 130 -7.30 -0.11 2.03
CA ARG A 130 -6.27 0.86 1.62
C ARG A 130 -5.97 1.89 2.72
N ILE A 131 -6.94 2.18 3.60
CA ILE A 131 -6.74 3.08 4.74
C ILE A 131 -5.68 2.55 5.72
N THR A 132 -5.51 1.22 5.82
CA THR A 132 -4.47 0.64 6.68
C THR A 132 -3.07 1.06 6.26
N LYS A 133 -2.89 1.40 4.98
CA LYS A 133 -1.65 1.93 4.44
C LYS A 133 -1.31 3.30 5.02
N HIS A 134 -2.31 4.11 5.38
CA HIS A 134 -2.09 5.39 6.06
C HIS A 134 -1.53 5.21 7.46
N PHE A 135 -1.99 4.19 8.21
CA PHE A 135 -1.45 3.89 9.54
C PHE A 135 0.03 3.50 9.52
N LYS A 136 0.51 2.93 8.42
CA LYS A 136 1.91 2.58 8.21
C LYS A 136 2.82 3.81 8.27
N HIS A 137 2.37 4.96 7.76
CA HIS A 137 3.11 6.22 7.79
C HIS A 137 3.00 6.96 9.13
N SER A 138 2.19 6.46 10.08
CA SER A 138 2.09 7.00 11.44
C SER A 138 3.26 6.53 12.30
N LYS A 139 3.84 7.46 13.08
CA LYS A 139 4.90 7.18 14.06
C LYS A 139 4.50 6.09 15.07
N THR A 140 3.23 5.97 15.37
CA THR A 140 2.66 4.98 16.29
C THR A 140 2.92 3.55 15.85
N PHE A 141 2.87 3.27 14.53
CA PHE A 141 3.11 1.93 14.01
C PHE A 141 4.57 1.48 14.20
N HIS A 142 5.53 2.40 14.11
CA HIS A 142 6.93 2.12 14.41
C HIS A 142 7.18 1.77 15.87
N ILE A 143 6.46 2.41 16.79
CA ILE A 143 6.57 2.12 18.22
C ILE A 143 6.03 0.70 18.48
N ILE A 144 4.90 0.34 17.90
CA ILE A 144 4.29 -0.97 18.07
C ILE A 144 5.18 -2.07 17.50
N THR A 145 5.70 -1.92 16.28
CA THR A 145 6.58 -2.92 15.65
C THR A 145 7.88 -3.10 16.44
N ASN A 146 8.49 -2.01 16.90
CA ASN A 146 9.71 -2.09 17.70
C ASN A 146 9.45 -2.73 19.07
N THR A 147 8.29 -2.49 19.68
CA THR A 147 7.93 -3.07 20.98
C THR A 147 7.69 -4.58 20.87
N ILE A 148 7.02 -5.02 19.79
CA ILE A 148 6.79 -6.44 19.54
C ILE A 148 8.13 -7.18 19.27
N TYR A 149 9.04 -6.55 18.51
CA TYR A 149 10.35 -7.13 18.25
C TYR A 149 11.21 -7.23 19.52
N LYS A 150 11.17 -6.21 20.40
CA LYS A 150 11.95 -6.19 21.64
C LYS A 150 11.47 -7.22 22.68
N LYS A 151 10.20 -7.62 22.61
CA LYS A 151 9.61 -8.64 23.51
C LYS A 151 9.89 -10.08 23.06
N ARG A 152 10.40 -10.27 21.85
CA ARG A 152 10.67 -11.60 21.25
C ARG A 152 12.17 -11.96 21.22
N SER A 153 13.00 -11.09 21.77
CA SER A 153 14.47 -11.30 21.92
C SER A 153 14.84 -11.71 23.33
#